data_9cfc4b9f48a6d56721fba591b1e3da28
#
_entry.id   9cfc4b9f48a6d56721fba591b1e3da28
#
_cell.length_a   1.000
_cell.length_b   1.000
_cell.length_c   1.000
_cell.angle_alpha   90.00
_cell.angle_beta   90.00
_cell.angle_gamma   90.00
#
_symmetry.space_group_name_H-M   'P 1'
#
loop_
_entity.id
_entity.type
_entity.pdbx_description
1 polymer ?
#
loop_
_entity_poly.entity_id
_entity_poly.type
_entity_poly.pdbx_seq_one_letter_code
_entity_poly.pdbx_strand_id
1 'polypeptide(L)'
;MNLEERARKYEYKLNDNDDQIIDYIVSHKSLVIENSIQSLAKSLYTVPNTITRLSKKLGYDGFSQLKNSLKEELESVNLDREDSSSYNLKRTLELLDEEMLAKIAKRIHQAQHVYVFGVGDTVPFCELFSTHLKIGGKQAEYFLHRHDAVYALNHASKQDVLFLISMSGETKQILEMVELARERGITIISLTHFSENSLQQTADYKFFFYSPKRMLENYNISDKTPVMLALQVLSNRLWETV
;
A
#
# COMPACT_ATOMS: atom_id res chain seq x y z
N MET A 1 -4.15 18.30 16.48
CA MET A 1 -4.05 18.32 17.98
C MET A 1 -5.12 17.38 18.51
N ASN A 2 -4.69 16.27 19.14
CA ASN A 2 -5.56 15.22 19.65
C ASN A 2 -6.25 15.63 20.98
N LEU A 3 -7.17 14.78 21.48
CA LEU A 3 -7.93 15.07 22.71
C LEU A 3 -7.01 15.29 23.93
N GLU A 4 -5.98 14.46 24.11
CA GLU A 4 -5.06 14.55 25.24
C GLU A 4 -4.20 15.82 25.19
N GLU A 5 -3.74 16.21 24.00
CA GLU A 5 -3.03 17.49 23.81
C GLU A 5 -3.92 18.69 24.10
N ARG A 6 -5.22 18.62 23.74
CA ARG A 6 -6.20 19.66 24.07
C ARG A 6 -6.47 19.71 25.57
N ALA A 7 -6.62 18.56 26.24
CA ALA A 7 -6.80 18.49 27.67
C ALA A 7 -5.63 19.18 28.41
N ARG A 8 -4.39 18.88 28.05
CA ARG A 8 -3.19 19.55 28.60
C ARG A 8 -3.19 21.05 28.30
N LYS A 9 -3.53 21.47 27.08
CA LYS A 9 -3.54 22.88 26.68
C LYS A 9 -4.57 23.70 27.44
N TYR A 10 -5.71 23.12 27.76
CA TYR A 10 -6.82 23.80 28.42
C TYR A 10 -7.03 23.38 29.88
N GLU A 11 -6.05 22.71 30.49
CA GLU A 11 -6.06 22.18 31.86
C GLU A 11 -6.56 23.25 32.88
N TYR A 12 -6.15 24.51 32.71
CA TYR A 12 -6.58 25.63 33.58
C TYR A 12 -8.09 25.94 33.57
N LYS A 13 -8.87 25.34 32.66
CA LYS A 13 -10.34 25.45 32.55
C LYS A 13 -11.07 24.23 33.11
N LEU A 14 -10.36 23.16 33.38
CA LEU A 14 -10.91 21.87 33.76
C LEU A 14 -11.08 21.77 35.29
N ASN A 15 -11.94 20.88 35.68
CA ASN A 15 -12.13 20.51 37.07
C ASN A 15 -12.18 18.97 37.21
N ASP A 16 -12.15 18.44 38.42
CA ASP A 16 -12.07 16.99 38.66
C ASP A 16 -13.14 16.18 37.93
N ASN A 17 -14.35 16.72 37.79
CA ASN A 17 -15.40 16.04 37.00
C ASN A 17 -15.15 16.08 35.50
N ASP A 18 -14.57 17.15 34.99
CA ASP A 18 -14.15 17.25 33.58
C ASP A 18 -13.03 16.22 33.28
N ASP A 19 -12.07 16.06 34.21
CA ASP A 19 -10.96 15.11 34.08
C ASP A 19 -11.46 13.66 34.07
N GLN A 20 -12.41 13.31 34.95
CA GLN A 20 -13.03 11.97 34.92
C GLN A 20 -13.75 11.68 33.60
N ILE A 21 -14.43 12.67 33.01
CA ILE A 21 -15.07 12.50 31.71
C ILE A 21 -14.04 12.35 30.61
N ILE A 22 -12.94 13.11 30.66
CA ILE A 22 -11.84 13.01 29.69
C ILE A 22 -11.20 11.63 29.75
N ASP A 23 -10.85 11.13 30.93
CA ASP A 23 -10.26 9.82 31.15
C ASP A 23 -11.14 8.70 30.61
N TYR A 24 -12.45 8.80 30.82
CA TYR A 24 -13.40 7.87 30.27
C TYR A 24 -13.40 7.92 28.73
N ILE A 25 -13.44 9.12 28.14
CA ILE A 25 -13.45 9.29 26.68
C ILE A 25 -12.17 8.74 26.09
N VAL A 26 -10.99 9.01 26.66
CA VAL A 26 -9.69 8.52 26.21
C VAL A 26 -9.65 6.99 26.23
N SER A 27 -10.16 6.37 27.33
CA SER A 27 -10.16 4.92 27.52
C SER A 27 -11.19 4.19 26.64
N HIS A 28 -12.23 4.88 26.14
CA HIS A 28 -13.37 4.27 25.45
C HIS A 28 -13.71 4.98 24.13
N LYS A 29 -12.70 5.45 23.38
CA LYS A 29 -12.88 6.27 22.16
C LYS A 29 -13.88 5.67 21.17
N SER A 30 -13.77 4.38 20.86
CA SER A 30 -14.68 3.68 19.93
C SER A 30 -16.13 3.72 20.39
N LEU A 31 -16.35 3.48 21.68
CA LEU A 31 -17.68 3.47 22.30
C LEU A 31 -18.32 4.86 22.31
N VAL A 32 -17.50 5.90 22.52
CA VAL A 32 -17.94 7.31 22.47
C VAL A 32 -18.34 7.72 21.05
N ILE A 33 -17.62 7.23 20.03
CA ILE A 33 -17.94 7.48 18.61
C ILE A 33 -19.28 6.84 18.20
N GLU A 34 -19.60 5.67 18.71
CA GLU A 34 -20.84 4.95 18.34
C GLU A 34 -22.07 5.49 19.09
N ASN A 35 -21.87 5.99 20.30
CA ASN A 35 -22.99 6.39 21.18
C ASN A 35 -23.50 7.81 20.93
N SER A 36 -24.77 8.04 21.34
CA SER A 36 -25.34 9.39 21.43
C SER A 36 -24.83 10.10 22.68
N ILE A 37 -24.93 11.44 22.70
CA ILE A 37 -24.57 12.24 23.87
C ILE A 37 -25.44 11.88 25.10
N GLN A 38 -26.70 11.47 24.89
CA GLN A 38 -27.60 11.03 25.95
C GLN A 38 -27.13 9.70 26.55
N SER A 39 -26.73 8.76 25.71
CA SER A 39 -26.21 7.46 26.14
C SER A 39 -24.91 7.64 26.91
N LEU A 40 -23.99 8.46 26.41
CA LEU A 40 -22.72 8.78 27.06
C LEU A 40 -22.94 9.48 28.44
N ALA A 41 -23.84 10.45 28.49
CA ALA A 41 -24.17 11.13 29.74
C ALA A 41 -24.73 10.16 30.79
N LYS A 42 -25.58 9.22 30.38
CA LYS A 42 -26.11 8.17 31.27
C LYS A 42 -25.01 7.25 31.80
N SER A 43 -24.07 6.83 30.95
CA SER A 43 -22.92 5.98 31.34
C SER A 43 -21.99 6.68 32.34
N LEU A 44 -21.92 8.00 32.29
CA LEU A 44 -21.07 8.84 33.16
C LEU A 44 -21.83 9.44 34.34
N TYR A 45 -23.06 9.03 34.56
CA TYR A 45 -23.94 9.58 35.64
C TYR A 45 -24.02 11.11 35.60
N THR A 46 -24.06 11.71 34.43
CA THR A 46 -24.11 13.16 34.19
C THR A 46 -25.22 13.54 33.22
N VAL A 47 -25.28 14.81 32.83
CA VAL A 47 -26.26 15.31 31.85
C VAL A 47 -25.58 15.72 30.56
N PRO A 48 -26.27 15.63 29.40
CA PRO A 48 -25.70 15.97 28.09
C PRO A 48 -25.06 17.37 28.01
N ASN A 49 -25.62 18.33 28.74
CA ASN A 49 -25.10 19.71 28.74
C ASN A 49 -23.69 19.80 29.39
N THR A 50 -23.37 18.93 30.37
CA THR A 50 -22.02 18.85 30.95
C THR A 50 -20.99 18.43 29.91
N ILE A 51 -21.30 17.40 29.11
CA ILE A 51 -20.42 16.91 28.02
C ILE A 51 -20.26 17.97 26.94
N THR A 52 -21.32 18.67 26.57
CA THR A 52 -21.26 19.77 25.60
C THR A 52 -20.38 20.91 26.09
N ARG A 53 -20.51 21.28 27.40
CA ARG A 53 -19.67 22.33 28.01
C ARG A 53 -18.19 21.90 28.04
N LEU A 54 -17.91 20.66 28.43
CA LEU A 54 -16.56 20.12 28.41
C LEU A 54 -15.96 20.19 27.00
N SER A 55 -16.70 19.74 25.97
CA SER A 55 -16.25 19.83 24.59
C SER A 55 -15.85 21.27 24.23
N LYS A 56 -16.65 22.26 24.62
CA LYS A 56 -16.33 23.68 24.40
C LYS A 56 -15.11 24.16 25.20
N LYS A 57 -14.93 23.71 26.44
CA LYS A 57 -13.72 24.01 27.24
C LYS A 57 -12.46 23.51 26.56
N LEU A 58 -12.53 22.36 25.90
CA LEU A 58 -11.45 21.73 25.13
C LEU A 58 -11.24 22.37 23.75
N GLY A 59 -12.02 23.41 23.40
CA GLY A 59 -11.88 24.15 22.15
C GLY A 59 -12.55 23.49 20.97
N TYR A 60 -13.54 22.65 21.19
CA TYR A 60 -14.46 22.14 20.17
C TYR A 60 -15.73 22.98 20.13
N ASP A 61 -16.42 23.05 18.99
CA ASP A 61 -17.72 23.75 18.89
C ASP A 61 -18.83 23.05 19.70
N GLY A 62 -18.64 21.74 19.98
CA GLY A 62 -19.55 20.91 20.75
C GLY A 62 -19.19 19.45 20.67
N PHE A 63 -20.05 18.57 21.21
CA PHE A 63 -19.82 17.13 21.25
C PHE A 63 -19.66 16.48 19.87
N SER A 64 -20.41 16.97 18.86
CA SER A 64 -20.30 16.42 17.51
C SER A 64 -18.91 16.62 16.90
N GLN A 65 -18.29 17.79 17.10
CA GLN A 65 -16.93 18.05 16.63
C GLN A 65 -15.89 17.26 17.43
N LEU A 66 -16.05 17.13 18.74
CA LEU A 66 -15.22 16.25 19.55
C LEU A 66 -15.29 14.81 19.04
N LYS A 67 -16.50 14.30 18.79
CA LYS A 67 -16.73 12.95 18.26
C LYS A 67 -16.08 12.73 16.90
N ASN A 68 -16.16 13.69 15.98
CA ASN A 68 -15.48 13.63 14.69
C ASN A 68 -13.95 13.62 14.83
N SER A 69 -13.41 14.46 15.73
CA SER A 69 -11.98 14.46 16.04
C SER A 69 -11.49 13.12 16.59
N LEU A 70 -12.27 12.48 17.49
CA LEU A 70 -11.95 11.13 17.99
C LEU A 70 -11.99 10.08 16.89
N LYS A 71 -12.92 10.21 15.93
CA LYS A 71 -12.99 9.33 14.77
C LYS A 71 -11.75 9.47 13.89
N GLU A 72 -11.35 10.69 13.58
CA GLU A 72 -10.11 10.99 12.84
C GLU A 72 -8.86 10.46 13.56
N GLU A 73 -8.80 10.59 14.90
CA GLU A 73 -7.71 10.03 15.72
C GLU A 73 -7.65 8.50 15.59
N LEU A 74 -8.78 7.80 15.68
CA LEU A 74 -8.82 6.33 15.55
C LEU A 74 -8.52 5.87 14.12
N GLU A 75 -8.98 6.62 13.13
CA GLU A 75 -8.65 6.35 11.73
C GLU A 75 -7.16 6.54 11.47
N SER A 76 -6.52 7.58 12.01
CA SER A 76 -5.08 7.78 11.88
C SER A 76 -4.27 6.67 12.58
N VAL A 77 -4.68 6.24 13.78
CA VAL A 77 -4.06 5.10 14.47
C VAL A 77 -4.24 3.79 13.69
N ASN A 78 -5.39 3.60 13.02
CA ASN A 78 -5.60 2.44 12.15
C ASN A 78 -4.80 2.53 10.84
N LEU A 79 -4.55 3.75 10.34
CA LEU A 79 -3.69 4.00 9.18
C LEU A 79 -2.22 3.69 9.49
N ASP A 80 -1.79 3.90 10.72
CA ASP A 80 -0.40 3.67 11.16
C ASP A 80 -0.14 2.24 11.69
N ARG A 81 -1.14 1.35 11.66
CA ARG A 81 -0.87 -0.07 11.92
C ARG A 81 -0.04 -0.65 10.79
N GLU A 82 1.11 -1.19 11.12
CA GLU A 82 2.08 -1.78 10.17
C GLU A 82 1.51 -2.90 9.28
N ASP A 83 0.33 -3.43 9.61
CA ASP A 83 -0.39 -4.46 8.85
C ASP A 83 -1.63 -3.92 8.11
N SER A 84 -1.91 -2.61 8.18
CA SER A 84 -3.05 -2.00 7.48
C SER A 84 -2.73 -1.79 5.99
N SER A 85 -3.74 -1.93 5.12
CA SER A 85 -3.58 -1.64 3.69
C SER A 85 -3.15 -0.19 3.44
N SER A 86 -3.63 0.77 4.23
CA SER A 86 -3.23 2.17 4.14
C SER A 86 -1.75 2.38 4.46
N TYR A 87 -1.24 1.71 5.50
CA TYR A 87 0.19 1.72 5.84
C TYR A 87 1.03 1.11 4.70
N ASN A 88 0.60 -0.05 4.18
CA ASN A 88 1.26 -0.72 3.07
C ASN A 88 1.36 0.17 1.83
N LEU A 89 0.28 0.90 1.49
CA LEU A 89 0.26 1.83 0.37
C LEU A 89 1.21 3.02 0.60
N LYS A 90 1.18 3.64 1.78
CA LYS A 90 2.08 4.74 2.15
C LYS A 90 3.54 4.31 2.05
N ARG A 91 3.89 3.18 2.67
CA ARG A 91 5.26 2.63 2.62
C ARG A 91 5.69 2.30 1.19
N THR A 92 4.77 1.80 0.37
CA THR A 92 5.06 1.54 -1.04
C THR A 92 5.40 2.83 -1.79
N LEU A 93 4.62 3.90 -1.61
CA LEU A 93 4.92 5.20 -2.23
C LEU A 93 6.29 5.75 -1.81
N GLU A 94 6.68 5.58 -0.53
CA GLU A 94 8.01 5.99 -0.03
C GLU A 94 9.16 5.17 -0.63
N LEU A 95 8.91 3.93 -1.08
CA LEU A 95 9.89 3.04 -1.72
C LEU A 95 10.03 3.29 -3.23
N LEU A 96 9.09 3.98 -3.86
CA LEU A 96 9.12 4.26 -5.28
C LEU A 96 10.10 5.42 -5.56
N ASP A 97 11.23 5.08 -6.17
CA ASP A 97 12.27 6.01 -6.59
C ASP A 97 11.97 6.56 -7.97
N GLU A 98 11.72 7.86 -8.08
CA GLU A 98 11.37 8.53 -9.33
C GLU A 98 12.46 8.41 -10.41
N GLU A 99 13.74 8.41 -10.03
CA GLU A 99 14.85 8.25 -10.97
C GLU A 99 14.87 6.82 -11.53
N MET A 100 14.65 5.82 -10.66
CA MET A 100 14.56 4.42 -11.08
C MET A 100 13.35 4.18 -11.99
N LEU A 101 12.18 4.71 -11.63
CA LEU A 101 10.97 4.63 -12.46
C LEU A 101 11.17 5.27 -13.83
N ALA A 102 11.86 6.41 -13.91
CA ALA A 102 12.20 7.05 -15.18
C ALA A 102 13.16 6.18 -16.04
N LYS A 103 14.16 5.53 -15.42
CA LYS A 103 15.06 4.59 -16.09
C LYS A 103 14.30 3.37 -16.62
N ILE A 104 13.40 2.81 -15.83
CA ILE A 104 12.54 1.69 -16.20
C ILE A 104 11.64 2.09 -17.38
N ALA A 105 10.94 3.22 -17.29
CA ALA A 105 10.07 3.71 -18.35
C ALA A 105 10.86 3.90 -19.67
N LYS A 106 12.03 4.55 -19.61
CA LYS A 106 12.91 4.72 -20.76
C LYS A 106 13.32 3.38 -21.38
N ARG A 107 13.70 2.39 -20.55
CA ARG A 107 14.10 1.06 -21.04
C ARG A 107 12.94 0.33 -21.70
N ILE A 108 11.73 0.42 -21.11
CA ILE A 108 10.50 -0.14 -21.71
C ILE A 108 10.20 0.54 -23.05
N HIS A 109 10.30 1.86 -23.17
CA HIS A 109 10.09 2.56 -24.45
C HIS A 109 11.07 2.13 -25.54
N GLN A 110 12.30 1.79 -25.19
CA GLN A 110 13.33 1.33 -26.11
C GLN A 110 13.18 -0.15 -26.50
N ALA A 111 12.37 -0.92 -25.75
CA ALA A 111 12.20 -2.34 -26.00
C ALA A 111 11.40 -2.61 -27.29
N GLN A 112 11.72 -3.67 -28.01
CA GLN A 112 10.88 -4.18 -29.12
C GLN A 112 9.63 -4.85 -28.54
N HIS A 113 9.82 -5.80 -27.61
CA HIS A 113 8.74 -6.47 -26.89
C HIS A 113 8.98 -6.40 -25.39
N VAL A 114 7.89 -6.42 -24.62
CA VAL A 114 7.90 -6.54 -23.16
C VAL A 114 7.14 -7.81 -22.77
N TYR A 115 7.86 -8.77 -22.26
CA TYR A 115 7.30 -10.02 -21.74
C TYR A 115 7.05 -9.85 -20.26
N VAL A 116 5.79 -10.03 -19.83
CA VAL A 116 5.39 -9.87 -18.41
C VAL A 116 5.07 -11.24 -17.84
N PHE A 117 5.73 -11.62 -16.76
CA PHE A 117 5.53 -12.91 -16.14
C PHE A 117 5.42 -12.83 -14.62
N GLY A 118 4.50 -13.60 -14.08
CA GLY A 118 4.25 -13.81 -12.66
C GLY A 118 3.60 -15.16 -12.44
N VAL A 119 3.53 -15.61 -11.19
CA VAL A 119 3.01 -16.94 -10.85
C VAL A 119 1.90 -16.83 -9.81
N GLY A 120 0.82 -17.60 -9.98
CA GLY A 120 -0.30 -17.66 -9.04
C GLY A 120 -1.01 -16.31 -8.92
N ASP A 121 -1.12 -15.78 -7.72
CA ASP A 121 -1.85 -14.53 -7.42
C ASP A 121 -1.27 -13.28 -8.11
N THR A 122 -0.09 -13.36 -8.72
CA THR A 122 0.48 -12.23 -9.46
C THR A 122 0.09 -12.18 -10.93
N VAL A 123 -0.49 -13.24 -11.48
CA VAL A 123 -0.91 -13.33 -12.90
C VAL A 123 -1.91 -12.23 -13.30
N PRO A 124 -2.95 -11.89 -12.50
CA PRO A 124 -3.87 -10.80 -12.83
C PRO A 124 -3.18 -9.44 -13.00
N PHE A 125 -2.09 -9.20 -12.25
CA PHE A 125 -1.30 -7.97 -12.38
C PHE A 125 -0.44 -7.98 -13.65
N CYS A 126 0.03 -9.15 -14.08
CA CYS A 126 0.74 -9.29 -15.36
C CYS A 126 -0.17 -8.97 -16.53
N GLU A 127 -1.40 -9.48 -16.53
CA GLU A 127 -2.43 -9.18 -17.53
C GLU A 127 -2.73 -7.68 -17.61
N LEU A 128 -3.02 -7.08 -16.44
CA LEU A 128 -3.32 -5.65 -16.34
C LEU A 128 -2.15 -4.81 -16.86
N PHE A 129 -0.92 -5.10 -16.41
CA PHE A 129 0.25 -4.33 -16.80
C PHE A 129 0.57 -4.50 -18.29
N SER A 130 0.41 -5.71 -18.86
CA SER A 130 0.49 -5.93 -20.29
C SER A 130 -0.50 -5.07 -21.07
N THR A 131 -1.72 -4.90 -20.56
CA THR A 131 -2.74 -4.01 -21.14
C THR A 131 -2.30 -2.55 -21.06
N HIS A 132 -1.77 -2.09 -19.93
CA HIS A 132 -1.25 -0.73 -19.76
C HIS A 132 -0.10 -0.42 -20.73
N LEU A 133 0.79 -1.39 -20.94
CA LEU A 133 1.88 -1.27 -21.92
C LEU A 133 1.34 -1.12 -23.35
N LYS A 134 0.34 -1.92 -23.73
CA LYS A 134 -0.30 -1.85 -25.06
C LYS A 134 -1.01 -0.51 -25.28
N ILE A 135 -1.70 0.03 -24.25
CA ILE A 135 -2.29 1.37 -24.29
C ILE A 135 -1.20 2.44 -24.54
N GLY A 136 -0.01 2.29 -23.95
CA GLY A 136 1.17 3.12 -24.21
C GLY A 136 1.91 2.80 -25.51
N GLY A 137 1.29 2.09 -26.44
CA GLY A 137 1.85 1.79 -27.79
C GLY A 137 2.95 0.73 -27.82
N LYS A 138 3.17 -0.03 -26.71
CA LYS A 138 4.19 -1.07 -26.65
C LYS A 138 3.63 -2.44 -27.06
N GLN A 139 4.46 -3.21 -27.75
CA GLN A 139 4.22 -4.63 -27.92
C GLN A 139 4.49 -5.33 -26.60
N ALA A 140 3.45 -5.88 -25.98
CA ALA A 140 3.57 -6.53 -24.69
C ALA A 140 2.70 -7.79 -24.61
N GLU A 141 3.20 -8.79 -23.93
CA GLU A 141 2.54 -10.07 -23.74
C GLU A 141 2.74 -10.57 -22.31
N TYR A 142 1.70 -11.20 -21.72
CA TYR A 142 1.81 -11.91 -20.46
C TYR A 142 1.49 -13.38 -20.66
N PHE A 143 1.93 -14.23 -19.75
CA PHE A 143 1.79 -15.67 -19.88
C PHE A 143 1.07 -16.27 -18.69
N LEU A 144 0.04 -17.08 -18.96
CA LEU A 144 -0.65 -17.89 -17.97
C LEU A 144 0.17 -19.13 -17.59
N HIS A 145 0.88 -19.69 -18.58
CA HIS A 145 1.59 -20.94 -18.43
C HIS A 145 3.09 -20.75 -18.59
N ARG A 146 3.85 -21.45 -17.74
CA ARG A 146 5.31 -21.42 -17.75
C ARG A 146 5.90 -21.78 -19.12
N HIS A 147 5.37 -22.82 -19.79
CA HIS A 147 5.91 -23.28 -21.06
C HIS A 147 5.80 -22.26 -22.19
N ASP A 148 4.73 -21.42 -22.17
CA ASP A 148 4.57 -20.34 -23.15
C ASP A 148 5.62 -19.24 -22.91
N ALA A 149 5.87 -18.88 -21.65
CA ALA A 149 6.93 -17.95 -21.29
C ALA A 149 8.32 -18.47 -21.71
N VAL A 150 8.62 -19.73 -21.47
CA VAL A 150 9.87 -20.39 -21.90
C VAL A 150 10.00 -20.34 -23.41
N TYR A 151 8.93 -20.68 -24.15
CA TYR A 151 8.93 -20.62 -25.61
C TYR A 151 9.20 -19.20 -26.09
N ALA A 152 8.51 -18.21 -25.58
CA ALA A 152 8.68 -16.81 -25.96
C ALA A 152 10.11 -16.32 -25.69
N LEU A 153 10.63 -16.57 -24.49
CA LEU A 153 11.99 -16.17 -24.12
C LEU A 153 13.06 -16.88 -24.98
N ASN A 154 12.81 -18.12 -25.40
CA ASN A 154 13.70 -18.84 -26.30
C ASN A 154 13.80 -18.20 -27.70
N HIS A 155 12.84 -17.37 -28.11
CA HIS A 155 12.83 -16.64 -29.37
C HIS A 155 13.07 -15.14 -29.21
N ALA A 156 13.17 -14.67 -27.96
CA ALA A 156 13.39 -13.27 -27.61
C ALA A 156 14.85 -12.83 -27.88
N SER A 157 15.04 -11.53 -28.00
CA SER A 157 16.31 -10.88 -28.30
C SER A 157 16.77 -9.96 -27.15
N LYS A 158 18.03 -9.52 -27.21
CA LYS A 158 18.58 -8.52 -26.26
C LYS A 158 17.90 -7.15 -26.33
N GLN A 159 17.07 -6.91 -27.36
CA GLN A 159 16.29 -5.67 -27.47
C GLN A 159 14.99 -5.73 -26.66
N ASP A 160 14.61 -6.92 -26.20
CA ASP A 160 13.39 -7.15 -25.45
C ASP A 160 13.61 -6.91 -23.94
N VAL A 161 12.51 -6.87 -23.22
CA VAL A 161 12.48 -6.73 -21.78
C VAL A 161 11.65 -7.86 -21.18
N LEU A 162 12.16 -8.48 -20.13
CA LEU A 162 11.42 -9.37 -19.25
C LEU A 162 11.04 -8.63 -17.98
N PHE A 163 9.75 -8.43 -17.75
CA PHE A 163 9.20 -7.80 -16.57
C PHE A 163 8.62 -8.86 -15.64
N LEU A 164 9.18 -9.01 -14.45
CA LEU A 164 8.83 -10.04 -13.49
C LEU A 164 8.13 -9.47 -12.27
N ILE A 165 6.98 -10.05 -11.89
CA ILE A 165 6.22 -9.70 -10.69
C ILE A 165 6.23 -10.90 -9.75
N SER A 166 6.78 -10.70 -8.53
CA SER A 166 6.83 -11.76 -7.52
C SER A 166 6.65 -11.21 -6.12
N MET A 167 5.73 -11.79 -5.33
CA MET A 167 5.53 -11.40 -3.94
C MET A 167 6.76 -11.68 -3.07
N SER A 168 7.44 -12.77 -3.26
CA SER A 168 8.60 -13.17 -2.45
C SER A 168 9.95 -12.92 -3.12
N GLY A 169 9.99 -12.83 -4.45
CA GLY A 169 11.24 -12.85 -5.22
C GLY A 169 11.99 -14.19 -5.21
N GLU A 170 11.40 -15.25 -4.61
CA GLU A 170 12.02 -16.58 -4.44
C GLU A 170 11.29 -17.71 -5.19
N THR A 171 10.31 -17.36 -6.02
CA THR A 171 9.55 -18.36 -6.77
C THR A 171 10.42 -19.03 -7.82
N LYS A 172 10.59 -20.36 -7.73
CA LYS A 172 11.48 -21.12 -8.64
C LYS A 172 11.21 -20.86 -10.12
N GLN A 173 9.95 -20.83 -10.55
CA GLN A 173 9.57 -20.54 -11.93
C GLN A 173 9.99 -19.14 -12.39
N ILE A 174 9.98 -18.16 -11.47
CA ILE A 174 10.46 -16.79 -11.74
C ILE A 174 11.98 -16.80 -11.92
N LEU A 175 12.72 -17.46 -11.02
CA LEU A 175 14.18 -17.52 -11.08
C LEU A 175 14.66 -18.28 -12.34
N GLU A 176 13.93 -19.30 -12.79
CA GLU A 176 14.18 -19.96 -14.06
C GLU A 176 14.04 -19.00 -15.26
N MET A 177 13.04 -18.12 -15.27
CA MET A 177 12.91 -17.10 -16.33
C MET A 177 14.07 -16.10 -16.31
N VAL A 178 14.60 -15.80 -15.12
CA VAL A 178 15.82 -14.99 -14.97
C VAL A 178 17.02 -15.63 -15.66
N GLU A 179 17.23 -16.94 -15.45
CA GLU A 179 18.33 -17.67 -16.06
C GLU A 179 18.23 -17.65 -17.59
N LEU A 180 17.05 -17.97 -18.15
CA LEU A 180 16.79 -17.94 -19.58
C LEU A 180 17.00 -16.55 -20.19
N ALA A 181 16.54 -15.50 -19.49
CA ALA A 181 16.70 -14.12 -19.96
C ALA A 181 18.19 -13.70 -19.98
N ARG A 182 18.95 -14.09 -18.96
CA ARG A 182 20.39 -13.81 -18.89
C ARG A 182 21.20 -14.49 -20.00
N GLU A 183 20.93 -15.75 -20.27
CA GLU A 183 21.59 -16.48 -21.37
C GLU A 183 21.41 -15.78 -22.72
N ARG A 184 20.34 -15.02 -22.90
CA ARG A 184 19.99 -14.29 -24.11
C ARG A 184 20.29 -12.81 -24.11
N GLY A 185 20.79 -12.30 -22.98
CA GLY A 185 21.08 -10.88 -22.77
C GLY A 185 19.84 -9.99 -22.73
N ILE A 186 18.68 -10.55 -22.39
CA ILE A 186 17.41 -9.82 -22.24
C ILE A 186 17.46 -9.01 -20.94
N THR A 187 17.06 -7.74 -20.99
CA THR A 187 16.98 -6.89 -19.79
C THR A 187 15.88 -7.35 -18.86
N ILE A 188 16.21 -7.50 -17.58
CA ILE A 188 15.30 -7.97 -16.53
C ILE A 188 14.87 -6.79 -15.67
N ILE A 189 13.57 -6.57 -15.55
CA ILE A 189 12.95 -5.61 -14.62
C ILE A 189 12.17 -6.40 -13.58
N SER A 190 12.34 -6.10 -12.29
CA SER A 190 11.64 -6.79 -11.22
C SER A 190 10.78 -5.86 -10.37
N LEU A 191 9.56 -6.30 -10.06
CA LEU A 191 8.71 -5.76 -9.01
C LEU A 191 8.55 -6.83 -7.92
N THR A 192 9.13 -6.56 -6.74
CA THR A 192 9.10 -7.51 -5.61
C THR A 192 8.85 -6.78 -4.29
N HIS A 193 8.59 -7.55 -3.23
CA HIS A 193 8.66 -7.00 -1.87
C HIS A 193 10.06 -6.41 -1.62
N PHE A 194 10.14 -5.34 -0.82
CA PHE A 194 11.38 -4.58 -0.60
C PHE A 194 12.48 -5.35 0.16
N SER A 195 12.14 -6.44 0.87
CA SER A 195 13.14 -7.29 1.55
C SER A 195 14.08 -7.95 0.55
N GLU A 196 15.32 -8.18 0.98
CA GLU A 196 16.30 -8.88 0.17
C GLU A 196 15.76 -10.22 -0.36
N ASN A 197 15.94 -10.45 -1.65
CA ASN A 197 15.50 -11.66 -2.33
C ASN A 197 16.33 -11.92 -3.60
N SER A 198 16.29 -13.18 -4.08
CA SER A 198 17.10 -13.63 -5.22
C SER A 198 16.76 -12.89 -6.53
N LEU A 199 15.47 -12.57 -6.76
CA LEU A 199 15.06 -11.88 -7.97
C LEU A 199 15.61 -10.46 -8.03
N GLN A 200 15.53 -9.68 -6.94
CA GLN A 200 16.07 -8.31 -6.93
C GLN A 200 17.60 -8.27 -7.05
N GLN A 201 18.31 -9.29 -6.54
CA GLN A 201 19.78 -9.36 -6.67
C GLN A 201 20.20 -9.58 -8.10
N THR A 202 19.34 -10.18 -8.91
CA THR A 202 19.64 -10.58 -10.29
C THR A 202 19.06 -9.67 -11.37
N ALA A 203 18.10 -8.81 -11.04
CA ALA A 203 17.45 -7.90 -11.97
C ALA A 203 18.33 -6.68 -12.30
N ASP A 204 18.30 -6.23 -13.59
CA ASP A 204 18.99 -5.02 -14.05
C ASP A 204 18.33 -3.75 -13.52
N TYR A 205 17.00 -3.75 -13.48
CA TYR A 205 16.20 -2.68 -12.88
C TYR A 205 15.24 -3.28 -11.87
N LYS A 206 15.10 -2.61 -10.74
CA LYS A 206 14.29 -3.10 -9.62
C LYS A 206 13.54 -1.97 -8.96
N PHE A 207 12.27 -2.21 -8.66
CA PHE A 207 11.47 -1.37 -7.80
C PHE A 207 10.58 -2.23 -6.91
N PHE A 208 10.04 -1.64 -5.85
CA PHE A 208 9.59 -2.39 -4.71
C PHE A 208 8.20 -1.98 -4.28
N PHE A 209 7.52 -2.91 -3.63
CA PHE A 209 6.33 -2.64 -2.83
C PHE A 209 6.53 -3.14 -1.41
N TYR A 210 5.73 -2.63 -0.50
CA TYR A 210 5.65 -3.08 0.88
C TYR A 210 4.34 -3.82 1.13
N SER A 211 4.42 -5.08 1.50
CA SER A 211 3.28 -5.92 1.90
C SER A 211 3.77 -7.05 2.81
N PRO A 212 3.62 -6.93 4.13
CA PRO A 212 4.02 -7.97 5.06
C PRO A 212 3.37 -9.30 4.74
N LYS A 213 4.15 -10.38 4.86
CA LYS A 213 3.64 -11.73 4.58
C LYS A 213 2.56 -12.12 5.57
N ARG A 214 1.38 -12.45 5.06
CA ARG A 214 0.25 -12.96 5.84
C ARG A 214 -0.20 -14.30 5.29
N MET A 215 -0.40 -15.25 6.19
CA MET A 215 -0.85 -16.60 5.85
C MET A 215 -2.18 -16.88 6.54
N LEU A 216 -3.11 -17.49 5.82
CA LEU A 216 -4.28 -18.16 6.37
C LEU A 216 -4.08 -19.66 6.09
N GLU A 217 -3.80 -20.43 7.13
CA GLU A 217 -3.32 -21.80 7.00
C GLU A 217 -2.08 -21.87 6.08
N ASN A 218 -2.18 -22.53 4.94
CA ASN A 218 -1.10 -22.64 3.95
C ASN A 218 -1.26 -21.67 2.76
N TYR A 219 -2.25 -20.75 2.82
CA TYR A 219 -2.53 -19.84 1.72
C TYR A 219 -1.99 -18.43 2.01
N ASN A 220 -1.31 -17.84 1.02
CA ASN A 220 -0.79 -16.47 1.14
C ASN A 220 -1.92 -15.46 0.90
N ILE A 221 -2.34 -14.78 1.98
CA ILE A 221 -3.37 -13.73 1.97
C ILE A 221 -2.77 -12.32 2.13
N SER A 222 -1.48 -12.14 1.88
CA SER A 222 -0.85 -10.82 1.92
C SER A 222 -1.60 -9.82 1.04
N ASP A 223 -1.62 -8.57 1.46
CA ASP A 223 -2.24 -7.47 0.70
C ASP A 223 -1.55 -7.30 -0.67
N LYS A 224 -2.32 -7.34 -1.74
CA LYS A 224 -1.82 -7.16 -3.11
C LYS A 224 -2.07 -5.76 -3.68
N THR A 225 -2.77 -4.91 -2.92
CA THR A 225 -3.03 -3.51 -3.32
C THR A 225 -1.74 -2.72 -3.59
N PRO A 226 -0.66 -2.90 -2.80
CA PRO A 226 0.62 -2.24 -3.07
C PRO A 226 1.26 -2.60 -4.42
N VAL A 227 1.08 -3.84 -4.91
CA VAL A 227 1.55 -4.26 -6.24
C VAL A 227 0.83 -3.46 -7.31
N MET A 228 -0.49 -3.35 -7.19
CA MET A 228 -1.32 -2.56 -8.09
C MET A 228 -0.92 -1.09 -8.11
N LEU A 229 -0.69 -0.49 -6.93
CA LEU A 229 -0.24 0.89 -6.80
C LEU A 229 1.10 1.11 -7.53
N ALA A 230 2.09 0.26 -7.29
CA ALA A 230 3.41 0.37 -7.92
C ALA A 230 3.32 0.28 -9.45
N LEU A 231 2.52 -0.65 -9.97
CA LEU A 231 2.28 -0.77 -11.42
C LEU A 231 1.54 0.43 -12.00
N GLN A 232 0.57 1.00 -11.26
CA GLN A 232 -0.15 2.20 -11.72
C GLN A 232 0.78 3.42 -11.80
N VAL A 233 1.63 3.62 -10.80
CA VAL A 233 2.62 4.72 -10.81
C VAL A 233 3.57 4.58 -12.00
N LEU A 234 4.10 3.39 -12.26
CA LEU A 234 4.94 3.14 -13.43
C LEU A 234 4.16 3.34 -14.74
N SER A 235 2.92 2.91 -14.83
CA SER A 235 2.08 3.09 -16.02
C SER A 235 1.81 4.56 -16.31
N ASN A 236 1.50 5.36 -15.29
CA ASN A 236 1.34 6.82 -15.46
C ASN A 236 2.62 7.43 -16.03
N ARG A 237 3.78 7.04 -15.51
CA ARG A 237 5.08 7.51 -16.03
C ARG A 237 5.33 7.13 -17.47
N LEU A 238 4.90 5.93 -17.87
CA LEU A 238 4.99 5.48 -19.26
C LEU A 238 4.09 6.30 -20.20
N TRP A 239 2.89 6.66 -19.75
CA TRP A 239 1.94 7.41 -20.57
C TRP A 239 2.25 8.91 -20.68
N GLU A 240 2.97 9.50 -19.72
CA GLU A 240 3.44 10.89 -19.78
C GLU A 240 4.47 11.14 -20.89
N THR A 241 5.09 10.10 -21.40
CA THR A 241 6.16 10.17 -22.39
C THR A 241 5.71 9.77 -23.81
N VAL A 242 4.41 9.49 -24.00
CA VAL A 242 3.74 9.24 -25.28
C VAL A 242 3.11 10.53 -25.78
#